data_06706ffb99bf9705d811ec7898a0846b
#
_entry.id   06706ffb99bf9705d811ec7898a0846b
#
_cell.length_a   1.000
_cell.length_b   1.000
_cell.length_c   1.000
_cell.angle_alpha   90.00
_cell.angle_beta   90.00
_cell.angle_gamma   90.00
#
_symmetry.space_group_name_H-M   'P 1'
#
loop_
_entity.id
_entity.type
_entity.pdbx_description
1 polymer ?
#
loop_
_entity_poly.entity_id
_entity_poly.type
_entity_poly.pdbx_seq_one_letter_code
_entity_poly.pdbx_strand_id
1 'polypeptide(L)'
;MRAHRLSGALALIFIPTLAHPADTEWRRYAIPSTRTSVEMPVTIFTRDAGPPEGGTGRRFFTDDQRADLTVQYVPNPDNDTPATFLAKKNPPSGIIYKRITPDFFVVSSIRKDRIWYNRCNRTSGAMNCVLINYPAAEKRQWDGVVTRISHTLRG
;
A
#
# COMPACT_ATOMS: atom_id res chain seq x y z
N MET A 1 46.61 63.90 -2.09
CA MET A 1 46.21 62.75 -1.24
C MET A 1 44.89 62.23 -1.73
N ARG A 2 44.87 61.05 -2.40
CA ARG A 2 43.63 60.37 -2.87
C ARG A 2 43.36 59.18 -1.98
N ALA A 3 42.21 59.19 -1.28
CA ALA A 3 41.74 58.07 -0.44
C ALA A 3 40.99 57.09 -1.33
N HIS A 4 41.52 55.88 -1.44
CA HIS A 4 40.79 54.75 -2.05
C HIS A 4 39.85 54.13 -1.00
N ARG A 5 38.54 54.18 -1.29
CA ARG A 5 37.54 53.44 -0.54
C ARG A 5 37.45 52.04 -1.13
N LEU A 6 37.83 51.03 -0.36
CA LEU A 6 37.56 49.61 -0.65
C LEU A 6 36.11 49.29 -0.26
N SER A 7 35.25 49.01 -1.24
CA SER A 7 33.92 48.44 -1.03
C SER A 7 34.08 46.94 -1.01
N GLY A 8 33.96 46.34 0.19
CA GLY A 8 33.85 44.88 0.35
C GLY A 8 32.46 44.41 -0.01
N ALA A 9 32.34 43.62 -1.06
CA ALA A 9 31.09 42.89 -1.37
C ALA A 9 30.99 41.66 -0.53
N LEU A 10 29.98 41.62 0.35
CA LEU A 10 29.62 40.43 1.17
C LEU A 10 28.84 39.46 0.28
N ALA A 11 29.47 38.36 -0.16
CA ALA A 11 28.80 37.30 -0.89
C ALA A 11 28.00 36.43 0.08
N LEU A 12 26.68 36.50 0.02
CA LEU A 12 25.79 35.58 0.69
C LEU A 12 25.87 34.23 -0.01
N ILE A 13 26.47 33.24 0.67
CA ILE A 13 26.47 31.83 0.24
C ILE A 13 25.11 31.25 0.59
N PHE A 14 24.23 31.05 -0.41
CA PHE A 14 23.02 30.24 -0.28
C PHE A 14 23.46 28.78 -0.24
N ILE A 15 23.41 28.15 0.93
CA ILE A 15 23.53 26.69 1.08
C ILE A 15 22.14 26.11 0.81
N PRO A 16 21.95 25.33 -0.29
CA PRO A 16 20.69 24.65 -0.49
C PRO A 16 20.52 23.61 0.61
N THR A 17 19.53 23.77 1.48
CA THR A 17 19.09 22.72 2.40
C THR A 17 18.57 21.58 1.56
N LEU A 18 19.30 20.46 1.50
CA LEU A 18 18.83 19.21 0.98
C LEU A 18 17.63 18.79 1.85
N ALA A 19 16.44 18.91 1.30
CA ALA A 19 15.24 18.36 1.92
C ALA A 19 15.46 16.85 2.07
N HIS A 20 15.61 16.36 3.30
CA HIS A 20 15.60 14.94 3.57
C HIS A 20 14.22 14.42 3.16
N PRO A 21 14.14 13.29 2.44
CA PRO A 21 12.85 12.66 2.18
C PRO A 21 12.19 12.45 3.54
N ALA A 22 10.98 12.95 3.72
CA ALA A 22 10.22 12.77 4.95
C ALA A 22 10.19 11.27 5.27
N ASP A 23 10.69 10.88 6.44
CA ASP A 23 10.72 9.49 6.86
C ASP A 23 9.31 8.92 6.79
N THR A 24 9.14 7.82 6.07
CA THR A 24 7.85 7.15 5.94
C THR A 24 7.46 6.57 7.30
N GLU A 25 6.42 7.13 7.91
CA GLU A 25 5.90 6.63 9.19
C GLU A 25 5.01 5.43 8.96
N TRP A 26 5.31 4.32 9.65
CA TRP A 26 4.55 3.08 9.59
C TRP A 26 3.80 2.85 10.89
N ARG A 27 2.50 2.54 10.78
CA ARG A 27 1.66 2.18 11.94
C ARG A 27 0.89 0.90 11.65
N ARG A 28 0.61 0.14 12.70
CA ARG A 28 -0.26 -1.03 12.58
C ARG A 28 -1.71 -0.57 12.61
N TYR A 29 -2.43 -0.90 11.53
CA TYR A 29 -3.88 -0.82 11.46
C TYR A 29 -4.47 -2.19 11.77
N ALA A 30 -5.49 -2.25 12.63
CA ALA A 30 -6.24 -3.46 12.96
C ALA A 30 -7.73 -3.23 12.70
N ILE A 31 -8.40 -4.21 12.09
CA ILE A 31 -9.84 -4.16 11.89
C ILE A 31 -10.51 -4.51 13.23
N PRO A 32 -11.34 -3.61 13.81
CA PRO A 32 -12.02 -3.86 15.08
C PRO A 32 -12.79 -5.19 15.08
N SER A 33 -12.79 -5.88 16.20
CA SER A 33 -13.49 -7.16 16.40
C SER A 33 -13.02 -8.31 15.52
N THR A 34 -11.86 -8.18 14.89
CA THR A 34 -11.21 -9.23 14.11
C THR A 34 -9.75 -9.38 14.53
N ARG A 35 -9.06 -10.40 13.97
CA ARG A 35 -7.60 -10.53 14.12
C ARG A 35 -6.84 -9.91 12.95
N THR A 36 -7.55 -9.42 11.95
CA THR A 36 -6.93 -8.85 10.74
C THR A 36 -6.20 -7.56 11.06
N SER A 37 -4.91 -7.52 10.79
CA SER A 37 -4.10 -6.33 10.95
C SER A 37 -2.95 -6.28 9.93
N VAL A 38 -2.43 -5.08 9.69
CA VAL A 38 -1.35 -4.84 8.74
C VAL A 38 -0.56 -3.61 9.15
N GLU A 39 0.73 -3.55 8.84
CA GLU A 39 1.46 -2.28 8.90
C GLU A 39 1.20 -1.48 7.63
N MET A 40 0.86 -0.21 7.79
CA MET A 40 0.62 0.70 6.68
C MET A 40 1.42 1.99 6.85
N PRO A 41 1.89 2.58 5.74
CA PRO A 41 2.58 3.86 5.76
C PRO A 41 1.55 5.00 5.85
N VAL A 42 1.35 5.55 7.05
CA VAL A 42 0.31 6.57 7.31
C VAL A 42 0.64 7.93 6.68
N THR A 43 1.89 8.15 6.30
CA THR A 43 2.31 9.34 5.55
C THR A 43 2.03 9.23 4.04
N ILE A 44 1.74 8.02 3.53
CA ILE A 44 1.39 7.76 2.14
C ILE A 44 -0.12 7.64 1.98
N PHE A 45 -0.76 6.77 2.79
CA PHE A 45 -2.21 6.58 2.79
C PHE A 45 -2.86 7.47 3.85
N THR A 46 -3.08 8.72 3.50
CA THR A 46 -3.50 9.79 4.42
C THR A 46 -5.00 9.96 4.52
N ARG A 47 -5.77 9.43 3.55
CA ARG A 47 -7.22 9.63 3.46
C ARG A 47 -7.98 8.35 3.77
N ASP A 48 -8.75 8.36 4.83
CA ASP A 48 -9.69 7.30 5.17
C ASP A 48 -10.97 7.44 4.30
N ALA A 49 -11.27 6.43 3.50
CA ALA A 49 -12.43 6.38 2.61
C ALA A 49 -13.59 5.53 3.16
N GLY A 50 -13.49 5.08 4.43
CA GLY A 50 -14.53 4.28 5.06
C GLY A 50 -14.45 2.78 4.73
N PRO A 51 -15.53 2.03 5.00
CA PRO A 51 -15.57 0.58 4.80
C PRO A 51 -15.52 0.23 3.30
N PRO A 52 -14.90 -0.92 2.94
CA PRO A 52 -14.92 -1.43 1.58
C PRO A 52 -16.29 -2.07 1.26
N GLU A 53 -16.56 -2.27 -0.03
CA GLU A 53 -17.67 -3.11 -0.45
C GLU A 53 -17.40 -4.59 -0.14
N GLY A 54 -18.40 -5.30 0.36
CA GLY A 54 -18.39 -6.76 0.48
C GLY A 54 -17.41 -7.31 1.52
N GLY A 55 -17.36 -6.73 2.70
CA GLY A 55 -16.59 -7.23 3.82
C GLY A 55 -16.39 -6.20 4.91
N THR A 56 -15.74 -6.62 5.99
CA THR A 56 -15.41 -5.73 7.11
C THR A 56 -13.98 -5.24 6.93
N GLY A 57 -13.76 -3.94 7.08
CA GLY A 57 -12.43 -3.36 6.94
C GLY A 57 -12.44 -1.87 6.67
N ARG A 58 -11.38 -1.41 6.00
CA ARG A 58 -11.20 0.01 5.72
C ARG A 58 -10.42 0.19 4.42
N ARG A 59 -10.76 1.25 3.69
CA ARG A 59 -10.06 1.69 2.49
C ARG A 59 -9.40 3.04 2.73
N PHE A 60 -8.17 3.18 2.29
CA PHE A 60 -7.37 4.39 2.41
C PHE A 60 -6.85 4.82 1.06
N PHE A 61 -6.81 6.12 0.81
CA PHE A 61 -6.22 6.69 -0.39
C PHE A 61 -4.95 7.49 -0.07
N THR A 62 -4.10 7.60 -1.06
CA THR A 62 -3.07 8.66 -1.11
C THR A 62 -3.74 10.03 -1.23
N ASP A 63 -3.04 11.10 -0.88
CA ASP A 63 -3.61 12.45 -0.91
C ASP A 63 -4.06 12.86 -2.33
N ASP A 64 -3.30 12.48 -3.34
CA ASP A 64 -3.62 12.68 -4.76
C ASP A 64 -4.64 11.66 -5.32
N GLN A 65 -5.10 10.70 -4.52
CA GLN A 65 -6.02 9.62 -4.86
C GLN A 65 -5.57 8.71 -6.02
N ARG A 66 -4.27 8.71 -6.35
CA ARG A 66 -3.73 7.88 -7.43
C ARG A 66 -3.44 6.44 -7.00
N ALA A 67 -3.37 6.20 -5.69
CA ALA A 67 -3.23 4.85 -5.13
C ALA A 67 -4.19 4.64 -3.96
N ASP A 68 -4.54 3.40 -3.71
CA ASP A 68 -5.35 3.02 -2.57
C ASP A 68 -4.92 1.68 -1.96
N LEU A 69 -5.18 1.56 -0.66
CA LEU A 69 -5.01 0.37 0.15
C LEU A 69 -6.34 0.00 0.79
N THR A 70 -6.80 -1.22 0.56
CA THR A 70 -7.93 -1.81 1.30
C THR A 70 -7.41 -2.90 2.21
N VAL A 71 -7.76 -2.84 3.49
CA VAL A 71 -7.54 -3.91 4.47
C VAL A 71 -8.90 -4.51 4.78
N GLN A 72 -9.05 -5.83 4.59
CA GLN A 72 -10.35 -6.46 4.61
C GLN A 72 -10.33 -7.83 5.30
N TYR A 73 -11.32 -8.05 6.16
CA TYR A 73 -11.73 -9.36 6.68
C TYR A 73 -12.91 -9.84 5.84
N VAL A 74 -12.79 -11.03 5.25
CA VAL A 74 -13.85 -11.64 4.44
C VAL A 74 -14.24 -12.96 5.08
N PRO A 75 -15.51 -13.16 5.49
CA PRO A 75 -15.97 -14.46 5.97
C PRO A 75 -15.75 -15.56 4.93
N ASN A 76 -15.29 -16.71 5.40
CA ASN A 76 -15.08 -17.91 4.58
C ASN A 76 -15.75 -19.11 5.28
N PRO A 77 -17.09 -19.13 5.36
CA PRO A 77 -17.83 -20.14 6.12
C PRO A 77 -17.64 -21.55 5.58
N ASP A 78 -17.44 -21.69 4.28
CA ASP A 78 -17.16 -22.99 3.63
C ASP A 78 -15.73 -23.47 3.86
N ASN A 79 -14.90 -22.65 4.52
CA ASN A 79 -13.48 -22.90 4.75
C ASN A 79 -12.72 -23.21 3.45
N ASP A 80 -13.08 -22.53 2.39
CA ASP A 80 -12.42 -22.65 1.07
C ASP A 80 -10.91 -22.51 1.17
N THR A 81 -10.22 -23.27 0.35
CA THR A 81 -8.78 -23.07 0.17
C THR A 81 -8.52 -21.73 -0.53
N PRO A 82 -7.30 -21.17 -0.43
CA PRO A 82 -6.95 -19.96 -1.18
C PRO A 82 -7.19 -20.08 -2.69
N ALA A 83 -6.95 -21.26 -3.26
CA ALA A 83 -7.22 -21.51 -4.68
C ALA A 83 -8.71 -21.44 -5.01
N THR A 84 -9.55 -22.11 -4.22
CA THR A 84 -11.02 -22.12 -4.41
C THR A 84 -11.60 -20.72 -4.19
N PHE A 85 -11.19 -20.05 -3.12
CA PHE A 85 -11.63 -18.68 -2.82
C PHE A 85 -11.29 -17.71 -3.96
N LEU A 86 -10.07 -17.77 -4.46
CA LEU A 86 -9.64 -16.93 -5.60
C LEU A 86 -10.46 -17.24 -6.86
N ALA A 87 -10.70 -18.51 -7.17
CA ALA A 87 -11.49 -18.91 -8.33
C ALA A 87 -12.93 -18.36 -8.27
N LYS A 88 -13.58 -18.41 -7.09
CA LYS A 88 -14.91 -17.85 -6.86
C LYS A 88 -14.97 -16.32 -7.05
N LYS A 89 -13.85 -15.61 -6.87
CA LYS A 89 -13.76 -14.15 -7.05
C LYS A 89 -13.61 -13.71 -8.51
N ASN A 90 -13.55 -14.64 -9.46
CA ASN A 90 -13.31 -14.32 -10.87
C ASN A 90 -12.06 -13.42 -11.03
N PRO A 91 -10.85 -13.94 -10.81
CA PRO A 91 -9.65 -13.12 -10.87
C PRO A 91 -9.57 -12.41 -12.22
N PRO A 92 -9.17 -11.13 -12.26
CA PRO A 92 -9.14 -10.34 -13.47
C PRO A 92 -8.20 -10.92 -14.51
N SER A 93 -8.50 -10.66 -15.79
CA SER A 93 -7.54 -10.84 -16.88
C SER A 93 -6.30 -9.95 -16.67
N GLY A 94 -5.20 -10.26 -17.34
CA GLY A 94 -3.96 -9.45 -17.24
C GLY A 94 -3.11 -9.77 -16.02
N ILE A 95 -3.17 -11.00 -15.50
CA ILE A 95 -2.32 -11.45 -14.39
C ILE A 95 -0.85 -11.42 -14.83
N ILE A 96 -0.02 -10.69 -14.07
CA ILE A 96 1.43 -10.58 -14.25
C ILE A 96 2.20 -11.35 -13.19
N TYR A 97 1.57 -11.68 -12.06
CA TYR A 97 2.13 -12.52 -11.00
C TYR A 97 1.02 -13.26 -10.26
N LYS A 98 1.25 -14.54 -9.97
CA LYS A 98 0.35 -15.36 -9.17
C LYS A 98 1.14 -16.37 -8.33
N ARG A 99 0.82 -16.43 -7.03
CA ARG A 99 1.31 -17.47 -6.13
C ARG A 99 0.16 -17.94 -5.25
N ILE A 100 -0.04 -19.24 -5.19
CA ILE A 100 -1.08 -19.86 -4.37
C ILE A 100 -0.43 -20.95 -3.52
N THR A 101 -0.76 -20.96 -2.23
CA THR A 101 -0.34 -21.95 -1.24
C THR A 101 -1.57 -22.41 -0.45
N PRO A 102 -1.48 -23.43 0.41
CA PRO A 102 -2.57 -23.79 1.31
C PRO A 102 -3.00 -22.68 2.28
N ASP A 103 -2.09 -21.74 2.57
CA ASP A 103 -2.27 -20.70 3.59
C ASP A 103 -2.58 -19.31 3.03
N PHE A 104 -2.23 -19.05 1.79
CA PHE A 104 -2.47 -17.74 1.17
C PHE A 104 -2.47 -17.79 -0.36
N PHE A 105 -3.00 -16.75 -0.97
CA PHE A 105 -2.69 -16.42 -2.36
C PHE A 105 -2.18 -14.99 -2.49
N VAL A 106 -1.42 -14.76 -3.55
CA VAL A 106 -1.06 -13.44 -4.07
C VAL A 106 -1.35 -13.42 -5.55
N VAL A 107 -2.04 -12.38 -6.00
CA VAL A 107 -2.27 -12.11 -7.42
C VAL A 107 -1.94 -10.65 -7.70
N SER A 108 -1.18 -10.41 -8.73
CA SER A 108 -0.96 -9.07 -9.27
C SER A 108 -1.39 -9.04 -10.72
N SER A 109 -2.17 -8.05 -11.10
CA SER A 109 -2.64 -7.86 -12.47
C SER A 109 -2.43 -6.42 -12.91
N ILE A 110 -2.29 -6.22 -14.21
CA ILE A 110 -2.20 -4.91 -14.82
C ILE A 110 -3.44 -4.67 -15.68
N ARG A 111 -4.13 -3.54 -15.46
CA ARG A 111 -5.28 -3.11 -16.25
C ARG A 111 -5.28 -1.59 -16.34
N LYS A 112 -5.43 -1.04 -17.54
CA LYS A 112 -5.53 0.41 -17.78
C LYS A 112 -4.46 1.20 -17.02
N ASP A 113 -3.19 0.89 -17.23
CA ASP A 113 -2.05 1.58 -16.60
C ASP A 113 -2.00 1.52 -15.07
N ARG A 114 -2.76 0.61 -14.46
CA ARG A 114 -2.76 0.38 -13.01
C ARG A 114 -2.39 -1.06 -12.67
N ILE A 115 -1.62 -1.21 -11.59
CA ILE A 115 -1.40 -2.50 -10.96
C ILE A 115 -2.45 -2.69 -9.87
N TRP A 116 -3.03 -3.88 -9.86
CA TRP A 116 -3.97 -4.38 -8.87
C TRP A 116 -3.29 -5.54 -8.15
N TYR A 117 -2.82 -5.27 -6.94
CA TYR A 117 -2.19 -6.25 -6.09
C TYR A 117 -3.20 -6.75 -5.06
N ASN A 118 -3.31 -8.06 -4.90
CA ASN A 118 -4.17 -8.68 -3.90
C ASN A 118 -3.43 -9.81 -3.19
N ARG A 119 -3.39 -9.78 -1.86
CA ARG A 119 -2.96 -10.88 -1.02
C ARG A 119 -4.05 -11.20 -0.01
N CYS A 120 -4.39 -12.48 0.12
CA CYS A 120 -5.28 -12.98 1.16
C CYS A 120 -4.63 -14.14 1.89
N ASN A 121 -4.55 -14.03 3.21
CA ASN A 121 -4.12 -15.09 4.11
C ASN A 121 -5.35 -15.81 4.64
N ARG A 122 -5.35 -17.15 4.60
CA ARG A 122 -6.42 -17.99 5.12
C ARG A 122 -6.26 -18.16 6.63
N THR A 123 -7.37 -18.05 7.35
CA THR A 123 -7.52 -18.50 8.73
C THR A 123 -8.81 -19.32 8.86
N SER A 124 -9.07 -19.93 10.02
CA SER A 124 -10.30 -20.68 10.22
C SER A 124 -11.53 -19.76 10.05
N GLY A 125 -12.37 -20.04 9.06
CA GLY A 125 -13.60 -19.32 8.78
C GLY A 125 -13.43 -17.92 8.14
N ALA A 126 -12.21 -17.53 7.74
CA ALA A 126 -11.98 -16.22 7.15
C ALA A 126 -10.80 -16.16 6.17
N MET A 127 -10.87 -15.17 5.30
CA MET A 127 -9.73 -14.68 4.52
C MET A 127 -9.41 -13.25 4.96
N ASN A 128 -8.15 -13.00 5.28
CA ASN A 128 -7.64 -11.70 5.70
C ASN A 128 -6.86 -11.12 4.53
N CYS A 129 -7.33 -9.99 4.00
CA CYS A 129 -6.87 -9.51 2.70
C CYS A 129 -6.31 -8.10 2.76
N VAL A 130 -5.33 -7.84 1.89
CA VAL A 130 -4.93 -6.49 1.48
C VAL A 130 -5.05 -6.40 -0.05
N LEU A 131 -5.65 -5.32 -0.52
CA LEU A 131 -5.72 -4.94 -1.92
C LEU A 131 -5.04 -3.60 -2.07
N ILE A 132 -4.10 -3.49 -3.01
CA ILE A 132 -3.33 -2.27 -3.24
C ILE A 132 -3.36 -1.96 -4.72
N ASN A 133 -3.84 -0.76 -5.06
CA ASN A 133 -3.92 -0.30 -6.44
C ASN A 133 -3.05 0.94 -6.61
N TYR A 134 -2.23 0.96 -7.63
CA TYR A 134 -1.30 2.05 -7.88
C TYR A 134 -0.94 2.16 -9.38
N PRO A 135 -0.42 3.33 -9.84
CA PRO A 135 -0.02 3.49 -11.23
C PRO A 135 1.10 2.52 -11.63
N ALA A 136 0.95 1.82 -12.75
CA ALA A 136 1.93 0.87 -13.24
C ALA A 136 3.29 1.52 -13.56
N ALA A 137 3.28 2.77 -14.02
CA ALA A 137 4.50 3.54 -14.28
C ALA A 137 5.35 3.79 -13.02
N GLU A 138 4.75 3.71 -11.83
CA GLU A 138 5.40 3.93 -10.53
C GLU A 138 5.78 2.61 -9.83
N LYS A 139 5.70 1.48 -10.51
CA LYS A 139 5.90 0.15 -9.90
C LYS A 139 7.15 0.07 -9.02
N ARG A 140 8.29 0.57 -9.51
CA ARG A 140 9.55 0.52 -8.74
C ARG A 140 9.48 1.27 -7.41
N GLN A 141 8.75 2.38 -7.37
CA GLN A 141 8.56 3.18 -6.15
C GLN A 141 7.66 2.46 -5.15
N TRP A 142 6.67 1.71 -5.67
CA TRP A 142 5.70 0.99 -4.87
C TRP A 142 6.17 -0.39 -4.38
N ASP A 143 7.12 -1.03 -5.06
CA ASP A 143 7.53 -2.41 -4.76
C ASP A 143 7.90 -2.63 -3.28
N GLY A 144 8.68 -1.73 -2.68
CA GLY A 144 9.05 -1.82 -1.26
C GLY A 144 7.87 -1.64 -0.31
N VAL A 145 7.00 -0.68 -0.61
CA VAL A 145 5.79 -0.40 0.18
C VAL A 145 4.83 -1.58 0.14
N VAL A 146 4.51 -2.08 -1.05
CA VAL A 146 3.63 -3.24 -1.27
C VAL A 146 4.17 -4.48 -0.57
N THR A 147 5.47 -4.75 -0.70
CA THR A 147 6.14 -5.89 -0.05
C THR A 147 5.98 -5.83 1.46
N ARG A 148 6.25 -4.69 2.09
CA ARG A 148 6.15 -4.55 3.55
C ARG A 148 4.70 -4.70 4.02
N ILE A 149 3.74 -4.01 3.39
CA ILE A 149 2.32 -4.17 3.71
C ILE A 149 1.91 -5.64 3.64
N SER A 150 2.24 -6.28 2.53
CA SER A 150 1.92 -7.69 2.26
C SER A 150 2.48 -8.65 3.31
N HIS A 151 3.74 -8.48 3.70
CA HIS A 151 4.41 -9.38 4.64
C HIS A 151 3.96 -9.16 6.10
N THR A 152 3.42 -8.02 6.43
CA THR A 152 2.95 -7.70 7.78
C THR A 152 1.47 -8.04 8.02
N LEU A 153 0.76 -8.50 6.97
CA LEU A 153 -0.64 -8.93 7.07
C LEU A 153 -0.76 -10.12 8.05
N ARG A 154 -1.64 -9.95 9.03
CA ARG A 154 -2.00 -10.95 10.06
C ARG A 154 -3.51 -11.20 10.02
N GLY A 155 -3.90 -12.38 10.53
CA GLY A 155 -5.28 -12.79 10.70
C GLY A 155 -5.43 -13.85 11.76
#